data_ae3b084f6c6b182068fb19d20e919c6c
#
_entry.id   ae3b084f6c6b182068fb19d20e919c6c
#
_cell.length_a   1.000
_cell.length_b   1.000
_cell.length_c   1.000
_cell.angle_alpha   90.00
_cell.angle_beta   90.00
_cell.angle_gamma   90.00
#
_symmetry.space_group_name_H-M   'P 1'
#
loop_
_entity.id
_entity.type
_entity.pdbx_description
1 polymer ?
#
loop_
_entity_poly.entity_id
_entity_poly.type
_entity_poly.pdbx_seq_one_letter_code
_entity_poly.pdbx_strand_id
1 'polypeptide(L)'
;MATNLKRRNFLKNSLLATGGILLAPNFISCSSDNVDTLPSIPSGITEKNFDLGVASFDPTNSQVIIWTRYTSQKTSVKLRWQLAKDSAFISIVREGEVETDATRDYTVAIEVKDLTQNLKLYYRFVNIEDKTTSVVGKTLTFGETFSEIKLAVASCSNYAYGYFNVYETINQSDADVVVHLGDYIYEYGENTYGSFRDPEPAGEILSLDDYRRRYRQYRSDEQLKSLHQNKPFICVWDDHEVTNDAYVDGAQNHQDDEGDYEVRKQSALQAYSEYLPNTTNIENNAIIYRNLQLGNLVDLIMLDTRIIGRDKQLDYADFTTATGFDGTAFQQAWTDSSRTLLGEKQKAWLKNEMVATGSSWQIIGQQVLMGKMLIPAELIQLFGTAQFQVALSELVQIKARLAQGDSTLTQEEIARVQTVIPYNLDAWDGYFAEREEVLAMFKDKKVVVLAGDTHNAWQSDLTTATGEKVGDELATSSVSSPGFESFVGADGAQQLGGALEFLIDDLNFTNLVDRGFMKLTVNAASIKTDWVYVSSVTDKTYTSSVKNTLTI
;
A
#
# COMPACT_ATOMS: atom_id res chain seq x y z
N MET A 1 -6.77 32.08 -32.86
CA MET A 1 -8.12 31.51 -32.56
C MET A 1 -8.36 30.30 -33.46
N ALA A 2 -7.76 29.15 -33.20
CA ALA A 2 -8.07 27.87 -33.87
C ALA A 2 -7.26 26.70 -33.30
N THR A 3 -7.43 26.37 -32.02
CA THR A 3 -6.82 25.15 -31.44
C THR A 3 -7.66 24.48 -30.33
N ASN A 4 -8.85 25.02 -30.00
CA ASN A 4 -9.66 24.48 -28.91
C ASN A 4 -10.83 23.57 -29.35
N LEU A 5 -10.91 23.17 -30.62
CA LEU A 5 -12.02 22.34 -31.14
C LEU A 5 -11.67 20.86 -31.35
N LYS A 6 -10.39 20.48 -31.28
CA LYS A 6 -9.96 19.08 -31.53
C LYS A 6 -10.06 18.16 -30.33
N ARG A 7 -9.94 18.65 -29.10
CA ARG A 7 -10.02 17.82 -27.88
C ARG A 7 -11.44 17.39 -27.50
N ARG A 8 -12.43 18.21 -27.78
CA ARG A 8 -13.84 17.91 -27.48
C ARG A 8 -14.48 16.89 -28.43
N ASN A 9 -13.97 16.75 -29.65
CA ASN A 9 -14.44 15.79 -30.64
C ASN A 9 -13.78 14.43 -30.52
N PHE A 10 -12.59 14.34 -29.93
CA PHE A 10 -11.90 13.07 -29.66
C PHE A 10 -12.65 12.26 -28.59
N LEU A 11 -13.10 12.91 -27.51
CA LEU A 11 -13.88 12.25 -26.44
C LEU A 11 -15.30 11.80 -26.87
N LYS A 12 -15.86 12.37 -27.94
CA LYS A 12 -17.16 11.92 -28.47
C LYS A 12 -17.05 10.78 -29.49
N ASN A 13 -15.92 10.61 -30.16
CA ASN A 13 -15.73 9.57 -31.18
C ASN A 13 -15.11 8.29 -30.62
N SER A 14 -14.49 8.29 -29.44
CA SER A 14 -14.00 7.09 -28.76
C SER A 14 -15.15 6.24 -28.16
N LEU A 15 -16.34 6.81 -28.02
CA LEU A 15 -17.52 6.12 -27.50
C LEU A 15 -18.31 5.31 -28.55
N LEU A 16 -17.86 5.29 -29.82
CA LEU A 16 -18.61 4.68 -30.92
C LEU A 16 -17.83 3.64 -31.76
N ALA A 17 -16.62 3.26 -31.39
CA ALA A 17 -15.79 2.38 -32.22
C ALA A 17 -15.31 1.06 -31.57
N THR A 18 -15.72 0.76 -30.36
CA THR A 18 -15.54 -0.59 -29.80
C THR A 18 -16.87 -1.07 -29.24
N GLY A 19 -17.55 -1.91 -30.03
CA GLY A 19 -18.68 -2.73 -29.58
C GLY A 19 -18.18 -3.80 -28.60
N GLY A 20 -17.55 -3.39 -27.50
CA GLY A 20 -17.33 -4.20 -26.32
C GLY A 20 -18.60 -4.12 -25.49
N ILE A 21 -19.27 -5.22 -25.33
CA ILE A 21 -20.36 -5.40 -24.40
C ILE A 21 -19.78 -5.06 -23.02
N LEU A 22 -20.08 -3.87 -22.51
CA LEU A 22 -19.95 -3.57 -21.08
C LEU A 22 -20.92 -4.50 -20.36
N LEU A 23 -20.45 -5.69 -20.00
CA LEU A 23 -21.09 -6.49 -18.98
C LEU A 23 -20.89 -5.71 -17.67
N ALA A 24 -21.89 -4.86 -17.37
CA ALA A 24 -22.02 -4.32 -16.03
C ALA A 24 -21.94 -5.51 -15.06
N PRO A 25 -21.10 -5.48 -14.05
CA PRO A 25 -21.09 -6.52 -13.03
C PRO A 25 -22.49 -6.53 -12.41
N ASN A 26 -23.23 -7.63 -12.55
CA ASN A 26 -24.45 -7.85 -11.81
C ASN A 26 -24.08 -8.05 -10.34
N PHE A 27 -23.83 -6.96 -9.64
CA PHE A 27 -23.83 -6.98 -8.18
C PHE A 27 -25.29 -7.05 -7.75
N ILE A 28 -25.71 -8.19 -7.27
CA ILE A 28 -26.98 -8.33 -6.61
C ILE A 28 -26.88 -7.60 -5.27
N SER A 29 -27.26 -6.33 -5.28
CA SER A 29 -27.69 -5.67 -4.06
C SER A 29 -28.92 -6.46 -3.59
N CYS A 30 -28.80 -7.29 -2.57
CA CYS A 30 -29.92 -7.92 -1.94
C CYS A 30 -30.74 -6.86 -1.21
N SER A 31 -31.67 -6.21 -1.92
CA SER A 31 -32.84 -5.62 -1.27
C SER A 31 -33.78 -6.77 -0.90
N SER A 32 -34.00 -6.95 0.38
CA SER A 32 -34.98 -7.86 0.97
C SER A 32 -36.37 -7.66 0.39
N ASP A 33 -37.02 -8.75 0.01
CA ASP A 33 -38.41 -9.08 0.30
C ASP A 33 -38.91 -10.25 -0.55
N ASN A 34 -38.14 -11.36 -0.59
CA ASN A 34 -38.69 -12.69 -0.85
C ASN A 34 -37.89 -13.69 -0.02
N VAL A 35 -38.51 -14.23 1.03
CA VAL A 35 -37.96 -15.34 1.80
C VAL A 35 -38.15 -16.63 0.98
N ASP A 36 -37.45 -16.74 -0.14
CA ASP A 36 -37.17 -18.06 -0.70
C ASP A 36 -36.20 -18.73 0.27
N THR A 37 -36.68 -19.75 0.95
CA THR A 37 -35.85 -20.53 1.90
C THR A 37 -34.68 -21.13 1.12
N LEU A 38 -33.48 -20.60 1.34
CA LEU A 38 -32.27 -21.12 0.72
C LEU A 38 -32.11 -22.62 1.05
N PRO A 39 -31.63 -23.46 0.11
CA PRO A 39 -31.46 -24.89 0.36
C PRO A 39 -30.62 -25.16 1.60
N SER A 40 -30.98 -26.17 2.40
CA SER A 40 -30.17 -26.56 3.56
C SER A 40 -28.78 -27.03 3.10
N ILE A 41 -27.74 -26.67 3.86
CA ILE A 41 -26.39 -27.18 3.60
C ILE A 41 -26.39 -28.68 3.89
N PRO A 42 -25.95 -29.55 2.92
CA PRO A 42 -25.94 -30.98 3.10
C PRO A 42 -24.96 -31.41 4.20
N SER A 43 -25.26 -32.56 4.87
CA SER A 43 -24.27 -33.19 5.72
C SER A 43 -23.12 -33.81 4.91
N GLY A 44 -21.93 -33.92 5.52
CA GLY A 44 -20.77 -34.57 4.89
C GLY A 44 -20.08 -33.68 3.86
N ILE A 45 -20.16 -32.36 3.99
CA ILE A 45 -19.34 -31.42 3.21
C ILE A 45 -17.87 -31.53 3.64
N THR A 46 -16.94 -31.36 2.67
CA THR A 46 -15.49 -31.46 2.89
C THR A 46 -14.78 -30.18 2.49
N GLU A 47 -13.71 -29.81 3.20
CA GLU A 47 -12.85 -28.70 2.82
C GLU A 47 -12.06 -29.07 1.56
N LYS A 48 -12.46 -28.50 0.41
CA LYS A 48 -11.85 -28.76 -0.88
C LYS A 48 -12.23 -27.69 -1.90
N ASN A 49 -11.37 -27.47 -2.90
CA ASN A 49 -11.56 -26.55 -4.04
C ASN A 49 -11.56 -25.06 -3.66
N PHE A 50 -11.15 -24.70 -2.45
CA PHE A 50 -10.93 -23.34 -1.99
C PHE A 50 -9.44 -23.15 -1.66
N ASP A 51 -8.57 -23.44 -2.61
CA ASP A 51 -7.13 -23.63 -2.39
C ASP A 51 -6.41 -22.36 -1.90
N LEU A 52 -6.96 -21.18 -2.21
CA LEU A 52 -6.45 -19.90 -1.74
C LEU A 52 -7.10 -19.42 -0.43
N GLY A 53 -7.88 -20.30 0.21
CA GLY A 53 -8.57 -20.01 1.46
C GLY A 53 -9.65 -18.94 1.32
N VAL A 54 -9.77 -18.13 2.35
CA VAL A 54 -10.75 -17.03 2.45
C VAL A 54 -10.06 -15.77 2.93
N ALA A 55 -10.68 -14.61 2.67
CA ALA A 55 -10.22 -13.32 3.16
C ALA A 55 -11.39 -12.40 3.46
N SER A 56 -11.18 -11.38 4.28
CA SER A 56 -12.12 -10.28 4.43
C SER A 56 -11.41 -8.93 4.31
N PHE A 57 -12.16 -7.93 3.83
CA PHE A 57 -11.61 -6.62 3.51
C PHE A 57 -12.53 -5.50 3.98
N ASP A 58 -11.96 -4.31 4.15
CA ASP A 58 -12.64 -3.05 4.44
C ASP A 58 -13.71 -3.16 5.55
N PRO A 59 -13.37 -3.68 6.75
CA PRO A 59 -14.32 -3.69 7.85
C PRO A 59 -14.61 -2.27 8.31
N THR A 60 -15.91 -1.97 8.51
CA THR A 60 -16.37 -0.71 9.08
C THR A 60 -17.34 -0.98 10.25
N ASN A 61 -18.06 0.03 10.70
CA ASN A 61 -19.07 -0.14 11.75
C ASN A 61 -20.26 -1.02 11.31
N SER A 62 -20.54 -1.11 10.00
CA SER A 62 -21.77 -1.75 9.49
C SER A 62 -21.59 -2.62 8.26
N GLN A 63 -20.37 -2.79 7.78
CA GLN A 63 -20.10 -3.61 6.59
C GLN A 63 -18.74 -4.28 6.63
N VAL A 64 -18.58 -5.32 5.81
CA VAL A 64 -17.32 -6.01 5.53
C VAL A 64 -17.44 -6.69 4.17
N ILE A 65 -16.33 -6.78 3.44
CA ILE A 65 -16.23 -7.62 2.25
C ILE A 65 -15.69 -8.98 2.67
N ILE A 66 -16.34 -10.08 2.25
CA ILE A 66 -15.84 -11.45 2.38
C ILE A 66 -15.46 -11.98 1.00
N TRP A 67 -14.35 -12.72 0.93
CA TRP A 67 -13.74 -13.13 -0.32
C TRP A 67 -13.33 -14.60 -0.30
N THR A 68 -13.40 -15.23 -1.47
CA THR A 68 -12.78 -16.52 -1.77
C THR A 68 -12.52 -16.68 -3.26
N ARG A 69 -11.79 -17.73 -3.64
CA ARG A 69 -11.67 -18.25 -4.99
C ARG A 69 -12.00 -19.72 -5.00
N TYR A 70 -12.83 -20.16 -5.95
CA TYR A 70 -13.18 -21.57 -6.13
C TYR A 70 -12.40 -22.18 -7.29
N THR A 71 -11.70 -23.28 -7.05
CA THR A 71 -10.96 -23.98 -8.10
C THR A 71 -11.90 -24.87 -8.91
N SER A 72 -12.16 -24.51 -10.16
CA SER A 72 -13.10 -25.18 -11.05
C SER A 72 -12.66 -25.16 -12.51
N GLN A 73 -13.21 -26.08 -13.29
CA GLN A 73 -13.17 -26.08 -14.76
C GLN A 73 -14.58 -26.03 -15.37
N LYS A 74 -15.61 -25.87 -14.54
CA LYS A 74 -16.99 -25.67 -15.00
C LYS A 74 -17.11 -24.27 -15.63
N THR A 75 -18.08 -24.11 -16.53
CA THR A 75 -18.38 -22.79 -17.14
C THR A 75 -18.78 -21.75 -16.12
N SER A 76 -19.55 -22.15 -15.10
CA SER A 76 -19.86 -21.31 -13.94
C SER A 76 -20.00 -22.18 -12.69
N VAL A 77 -19.90 -21.53 -11.53
CA VAL A 77 -20.02 -22.17 -10.21
C VAL A 77 -20.91 -21.31 -9.31
N LYS A 78 -21.89 -21.94 -8.68
CA LYS A 78 -22.74 -21.30 -7.70
C LYS A 78 -22.25 -21.65 -6.29
N LEU A 79 -21.97 -20.59 -5.51
CA LEU A 79 -21.52 -20.71 -4.14
C LEU A 79 -22.56 -20.10 -3.20
N ARG A 80 -22.77 -20.72 -2.06
CA ARG A 80 -23.45 -20.15 -0.91
C ARG A 80 -22.42 -19.55 0.03
N TRP A 81 -22.65 -18.34 0.49
CA TRP A 81 -21.86 -17.70 1.54
C TRP A 81 -22.68 -17.54 2.82
N GLN A 82 -22.01 -17.63 3.96
CA GLN A 82 -22.61 -17.44 5.29
C GLN A 82 -21.70 -16.57 6.16
N LEU A 83 -22.32 -15.65 6.90
CA LEU A 83 -21.69 -14.84 7.95
C LEU A 83 -22.45 -15.12 9.27
N ALA A 84 -21.72 -15.47 10.34
CA ALA A 84 -22.29 -15.90 11.60
C ALA A 84 -21.56 -15.31 12.82
N LYS A 85 -22.22 -15.34 14.00
CA LYS A 85 -21.61 -14.93 15.28
C LYS A 85 -20.77 -16.05 15.91
N ASP A 86 -20.83 -17.25 15.39
CA ASP A 86 -20.11 -18.42 15.91
C ASP A 86 -19.55 -19.29 14.76
N SER A 87 -18.46 -19.98 15.01
CA SER A 87 -17.75 -20.82 14.03
C SER A 87 -18.49 -22.10 13.63
N ALA A 88 -19.55 -22.47 14.35
CA ALA A 88 -20.42 -23.61 14.02
C ALA A 88 -21.59 -23.21 13.11
N PHE A 89 -21.72 -21.90 12.80
CA PHE A 89 -22.78 -21.33 11.97
C PHE A 89 -24.21 -21.66 12.49
N ILE A 90 -24.38 -21.62 13.80
CA ILE A 90 -25.70 -21.75 14.46
C ILE A 90 -26.42 -20.40 14.42
N SER A 91 -25.69 -19.31 14.66
CA SER A 91 -26.23 -17.95 14.74
C SER A 91 -25.87 -17.17 13.45
N ILE A 92 -26.55 -17.50 12.36
CA ILE A 92 -26.35 -16.83 11.06
C ILE A 92 -26.80 -15.36 11.17
N VAL A 93 -25.93 -14.44 10.71
CA VAL A 93 -26.21 -13.00 10.64
C VAL A 93 -26.72 -12.62 9.25
N ARG A 94 -26.02 -13.11 8.21
CA ARG A 94 -26.34 -12.92 6.81
C ARG A 94 -25.92 -14.16 6.03
N GLU A 95 -26.60 -14.45 4.95
CA GLU A 95 -26.23 -15.49 3.99
C GLU A 95 -26.85 -15.18 2.63
N GLY A 96 -26.30 -15.80 1.59
CA GLY A 96 -26.80 -15.64 0.23
C GLY A 96 -26.11 -16.59 -0.73
N GLU A 97 -26.43 -16.45 -2.00
CA GLU A 97 -25.80 -17.19 -3.10
C GLU A 97 -25.14 -16.22 -4.06
N VAL A 98 -24.10 -16.68 -4.74
CA VAL A 98 -23.36 -15.93 -5.74
C VAL A 98 -22.89 -16.90 -6.82
N GLU A 99 -22.84 -16.43 -8.06
CA GLU A 99 -22.29 -17.17 -9.19
C GLU A 99 -20.97 -16.55 -9.63
N THR A 100 -20.01 -17.38 -10.00
CA THR A 100 -18.70 -16.96 -10.52
C THR A 100 -18.23 -17.91 -11.64
N ASP A 101 -17.32 -17.41 -12.47
CA ASP A 101 -16.81 -18.14 -13.63
C ASP A 101 -15.35 -17.77 -13.96
N ALA A 102 -14.84 -18.32 -15.06
CA ALA A 102 -13.48 -18.08 -15.54
C ALA A 102 -13.19 -16.62 -15.93
N THR A 103 -14.19 -15.81 -16.24
CA THR A 103 -14.00 -14.39 -16.60
C THR A 103 -13.45 -13.57 -15.42
N ARG A 104 -13.72 -14.03 -14.19
CA ARG A 104 -13.19 -13.48 -12.94
C ARG A 104 -12.24 -14.43 -12.22
N ASP A 105 -11.61 -15.36 -12.90
CA ASP A 105 -10.77 -16.42 -12.31
C ASP A 105 -11.45 -17.16 -11.14
N TYR A 106 -12.76 -17.30 -11.20
CA TYR A 106 -13.61 -17.91 -10.14
C TYR A 106 -13.48 -17.24 -8.76
N THR A 107 -13.06 -15.99 -8.70
CA THR A 107 -13.07 -15.21 -7.46
C THR A 107 -14.48 -14.72 -7.13
N VAL A 108 -14.71 -14.52 -5.85
CA VAL A 108 -15.97 -13.98 -5.28
C VAL A 108 -15.62 -12.93 -4.25
N ALA A 109 -16.23 -11.77 -4.36
CA ALA A 109 -16.20 -10.72 -3.34
C ALA A 109 -17.64 -10.31 -3.03
N ILE A 110 -18.04 -10.42 -1.77
CA ILE A 110 -19.39 -10.07 -1.30
C ILE A 110 -19.29 -8.95 -0.30
N GLU A 111 -19.81 -7.79 -0.65
CA GLU A 111 -19.97 -6.69 0.30
C GLU A 111 -21.22 -6.95 1.15
N VAL A 112 -21.01 -7.30 2.42
CA VAL A 112 -22.09 -7.57 3.38
C VAL A 112 -22.36 -6.30 4.18
N LYS A 113 -23.51 -5.67 3.92
CA LYS A 113 -23.96 -4.39 4.52
C LYS A 113 -24.97 -4.60 5.64
N ASP A 114 -25.31 -3.50 6.31
CA ASP A 114 -26.32 -3.42 7.38
C ASP A 114 -26.03 -4.40 8.51
N LEU A 115 -24.78 -4.53 8.86
CA LEU A 115 -24.33 -5.32 9.98
C LEU A 115 -24.46 -4.54 11.30
N THR A 116 -24.70 -5.25 12.39
CA THR A 116 -24.59 -4.67 13.72
C THR A 116 -23.13 -4.37 14.03
N GLN A 117 -22.87 -3.19 14.56
CA GLN A 117 -21.54 -2.78 15.02
C GLN A 117 -21.00 -3.63 16.19
N ASN A 118 -19.69 -3.60 16.38
CA ASN A 118 -18.97 -4.25 17.49
C ASN A 118 -19.17 -5.76 17.56
N LEU A 119 -19.05 -6.44 16.42
CA LEU A 119 -19.17 -7.89 16.34
C LEU A 119 -17.85 -8.53 15.92
N LYS A 120 -17.52 -9.67 16.55
CA LYS A 120 -16.61 -10.66 15.98
C LYS A 120 -17.44 -11.65 15.18
N LEU A 121 -17.07 -11.90 13.94
CA LEU A 121 -17.84 -12.65 12.98
C LEU A 121 -17.00 -13.76 12.35
N TYR A 122 -17.68 -14.81 11.92
CA TYR A 122 -17.13 -15.95 11.20
C TYR A 122 -17.82 -16.07 9.86
N TYR A 123 -17.08 -16.44 8.81
CA TYR A 123 -17.66 -16.61 7.49
C TYR A 123 -17.09 -17.84 6.76
N ARG A 124 -17.87 -18.37 5.84
CA ARG A 124 -17.47 -19.47 4.95
C ARG A 124 -18.19 -19.40 3.62
N PHE A 125 -17.67 -20.16 2.67
CA PHE A 125 -18.29 -20.42 1.37
C PHE A 125 -18.52 -21.92 1.20
N VAL A 126 -19.62 -22.28 0.56
CA VAL A 126 -20.03 -23.67 0.36
C VAL A 126 -20.49 -23.85 -1.08
N ASN A 127 -19.96 -24.86 -1.77
CA ASN A 127 -20.55 -25.37 -2.99
C ASN A 127 -21.45 -26.54 -2.64
N ILE A 128 -22.78 -26.35 -2.75
CA ILE A 128 -23.78 -27.35 -2.38
C ILE A 128 -23.76 -28.53 -3.36
N GLU A 129 -23.59 -28.25 -4.66
CA GLU A 129 -23.54 -29.25 -5.71
C GLU A 129 -22.36 -30.22 -5.53
N ASP A 130 -21.16 -29.66 -5.35
CA ASP A 130 -19.93 -30.45 -5.18
C ASP A 130 -19.73 -30.94 -3.74
N LYS A 131 -20.59 -30.53 -2.81
CA LYS A 131 -20.49 -30.82 -1.36
C LYS A 131 -19.13 -30.42 -0.77
N THR A 132 -18.65 -29.24 -1.12
CA THR A 132 -17.38 -28.71 -0.63
C THR A 132 -17.57 -27.40 0.13
N THR A 133 -16.66 -27.12 1.07
CA THR A 133 -16.65 -25.90 1.86
C THR A 133 -15.25 -25.32 1.93
N SER A 134 -15.17 -24.00 2.09
CA SER A 134 -13.95 -23.32 2.49
C SER A 134 -13.59 -23.61 3.94
N VAL A 135 -12.38 -23.25 4.36
CA VAL A 135 -12.04 -23.00 5.76
C VAL A 135 -12.94 -21.91 6.34
N VAL A 136 -13.04 -21.84 7.65
CA VAL A 136 -13.78 -20.78 8.34
C VAL A 136 -12.88 -19.56 8.53
N GLY A 137 -13.28 -18.44 7.95
CA GLY A 137 -12.62 -17.15 8.14
C GLY A 137 -13.15 -16.40 9.35
N LYS A 138 -12.35 -15.42 9.83
CA LYS A 138 -12.72 -14.50 10.91
C LYS A 138 -12.70 -13.08 10.40
N THR A 139 -13.65 -12.28 10.87
CA THR A 139 -13.72 -10.85 10.59
C THR A 139 -14.40 -10.11 11.73
N LEU A 140 -14.60 -8.79 11.58
CA LEU A 140 -15.24 -7.98 12.61
C LEU A 140 -16.01 -6.82 11.99
N THR A 141 -16.86 -6.18 12.80
CA THR A 141 -17.33 -4.82 12.60
C THR A 141 -16.87 -3.96 13.77
N PHE A 142 -16.48 -2.71 13.48
CA PHE A 142 -16.11 -1.75 14.52
C PHE A 142 -17.35 -1.23 15.25
N GLY A 143 -17.17 -0.63 16.42
CA GLY A 143 -18.21 -0.01 17.21
C GLY A 143 -17.88 1.44 17.53
N GLU A 144 -18.90 2.26 17.78
CA GLU A 144 -18.72 3.68 18.12
C GLU A 144 -17.98 3.91 19.45
N THR A 145 -17.90 2.90 20.30
CA THR A 145 -17.36 3.05 21.68
C THR A 145 -16.10 2.24 21.93
N PHE A 146 -15.27 2.00 20.92
CA PHE A 146 -13.96 1.39 21.16
C PHE A 146 -13.08 2.31 21.99
N SER A 147 -12.47 1.76 23.05
CA SER A 147 -11.43 2.47 23.82
C SER A 147 -10.08 2.42 23.11
N GLU A 148 -9.87 1.44 22.25
CA GLU A 148 -8.61 1.15 21.58
C GLU A 148 -8.85 0.36 20.29
N ILE A 149 -8.06 0.66 19.25
CA ILE A 149 -7.99 -0.09 17.98
C ILE A 149 -6.53 -0.42 17.70
N LYS A 150 -6.25 -1.64 17.25
CA LYS A 150 -4.90 -2.10 16.93
C LYS A 150 -4.76 -2.39 15.44
N LEU A 151 -3.88 -1.65 14.77
CA LEU A 151 -3.58 -1.79 13.36
C LEU A 151 -2.20 -2.46 13.20
N ALA A 152 -2.08 -3.47 12.34
CA ALA A 152 -0.80 -3.93 11.81
C ALA A 152 -0.60 -3.31 10.43
N VAL A 153 0.49 -2.55 10.25
CA VAL A 153 0.81 -1.86 8.99
C VAL A 153 1.97 -2.55 8.32
N ALA A 154 1.78 -3.01 7.08
CA ALA A 154 2.76 -3.76 6.31
C ALA A 154 2.79 -3.29 4.85
N SER A 155 3.90 -3.54 4.15
CA SER A 155 4.08 -3.30 2.72
C SER A 155 5.19 -4.19 2.15
N CYS A 156 5.33 -4.22 0.83
CA CYS A 156 6.52 -4.68 0.12
C CYS A 156 6.86 -6.16 0.39
N SER A 157 5.99 -7.07 -0.09
CA SER A 157 6.11 -8.51 0.14
C SER A 157 6.69 -9.24 -1.07
N ASN A 158 8.01 -9.08 -1.34
CA ASN A 158 8.67 -9.76 -2.46
C ASN A 158 8.78 -11.27 -2.21
N TYR A 159 8.02 -12.09 -2.96
CA TYR A 159 8.03 -13.53 -2.87
C TYR A 159 9.39 -14.14 -3.21
N ALA A 160 10.06 -13.58 -4.22
CA ALA A 160 11.34 -14.09 -4.68
C ALA A 160 12.51 -13.81 -3.71
N TYR A 161 12.32 -12.99 -2.67
CA TYR A 161 13.38 -12.60 -1.75
C TYR A 161 13.36 -13.35 -0.42
N GLY A 162 12.22 -13.89 0.01
CA GLY A 162 12.16 -14.60 1.29
C GLY A 162 10.81 -15.22 1.63
N TYR A 163 10.73 -15.88 2.79
CA TYR A 163 9.48 -16.33 3.39
C TYR A 163 8.71 -15.15 3.99
N PHE A 164 7.41 -15.32 4.16
CA PHE A 164 6.52 -14.31 4.73
C PHE A 164 6.41 -14.39 6.26
N ASN A 165 7.54 -14.55 6.94
CA ASN A 165 7.63 -14.64 8.39
C ASN A 165 6.99 -13.44 9.12
N VAL A 166 7.03 -12.27 8.49
CA VAL A 166 6.37 -11.06 9.01
C VAL A 166 4.86 -11.24 9.04
N TYR A 167 4.24 -11.82 8.00
CA TYR A 167 2.80 -12.10 8.00
C TYR A 167 2.40 -13.12 9.08
N GLU A 168 3.23 -14.14 9.33
CA GLU A 168 2.99 -15.06 10.45
C GLU A 168 3.06 -14.33 11.79
N THR A 169 4.03 -13.42 11.97
CA THR A 169 4.17 -12.61 13.19
C THR A 169 2.96 -11.69 13.38
N ILE A 170 2.45 -11.06 12.30
CA ILE A 170 1.21 -10.28 12.35
C ILE A 170 0.02 -11.17 12.74
N ASN A 171 -0.08 -12.38 12.18
CA ASN A 171 -1.16 -13.32 12.51
C ASN A 171 -1.18 -13.71 13.99
N GLN A 172 0.00 -13.85 14.60
CA GLN A 172 0.15 -14.15 16.02
C GLN A 172 -0.06 -12.93 16.94
N SER A 173 -0.02 -11.71 16.40
CA SER A 173 -0.21 -10.48 17.16
C SER A 173 -1.67 -10.26 17.54
N ASP A 174 -1.91 -9.30 18.44
CA ASP A 174 -3.26 -8.87 18.86
C ASP A 174 -3.86 -7.75 17.97
N ALA A 175 -3.29 -7.50 16.78
CA ALA A 175 -3.86 -6.54 15.83
C ALA A 175 -5.27 -6.93 15.40
N ASP A 176 -6.17 -5.94 15.30
CA ASP A 176 -7.57 -6.12 14.90
C ASP A 176 -7.70 -6.21 13.37
N VAL A 177 -6.90 -5.41 12.65
CA VAL A 177 -6.93 -5.30 11.19
C VAL A 177 -5.51 -5.10 10.64
N VAL A 178 -5.28 -5.55 9.40
CA VAL A 178 -4.04 -5.30 8.65
C VAL A 178 -4.27 -4.19 7.65
N VAL A 179 -3.43 -3.15 7.69
CA VAL A 179 -3.35 -2.10 6.68
C VAL A 179 -2.16 -2.41 5.78
N HIS A 180 -2.39 -2.70 4.50
CA HIS A 180 -1.35 -3.02 3.54
C HIS A 180 -1.18 -1.87 2.55
N LEU A 181 0.01 -1.28 2.53
CA LEU A 181 0.29 -0.03 1.82
C LEU A 181 0.85 -0.21 0.40
N GLY A 182 0.66 -1.40 -0.18
CA GLY A 182 1.10 -1.71 -1.55
C GLY A 182 2.30 -2.63 -1.62
N ASP A 183 2.70 -2.95 -2.87
CA ASP A 183 3.68 -4.00 -3.16
C ASP A 183 3.28 -5.35 -2.55
N TYR A 184 2.00 -5.67 -2.66
CA TYR A 184 1.50 -6.98 -2.25
C TYR A 184 2.05 -8.08 -3.16
N ILE A 185 2.21 -7.79 -4.46
CA ILE A 185 2.92 -8.64 -5.43
C ILE A 185 4.05 -7.84 -6.09
N TYR A 186 4.93 -8.53 -6.83
CA TYR A 186 5.99 -7.94 -7.65
C TYR A 186 5.90 -8.52 -9.07
N GLU A 187 6.08 -7.68 -10.10
CA GLU A 187 5.94 -8.05 -11.49
C GLU A 187 7.12 -8.84 -12.06
N TYR A 188 8.27 -8.73 -11.44
CA TYR A 188 9.53 -9.27 -11.96
C TYR A 188 9.51 -10.79 -12.20
N GLY A 189 10.26 -11.23 -13.21
CA GLY A 189 10.58 -12.61 -13.46
C GLY A 189 11.71 -13.16 -12.59
N GLU A 190 12.03 -14.44 -12.80
CA GLU A 190 13.11 -15.14 -12.07
C GLU A 190 14.45 -14.40 -12.16
N ASN A 191 15.18 -14.37 -11.06
CA ASN A 191 16.53 -13.80 -10.93
C ASN A 191 16.65 -12.31 -11.27
N THR A 192 15.56 -11.58 -11.41
CA THR A 192 15.59 -10.13 -11.65
C THR A 192 15.65 -9.35 -10.33
N TYR A 193 14.71 -9.62 -9.41
CA TYR A 193 14.65 -8.96 -8.11
C TYR A 193 14.42 -9.98 -6.99
N GLY A 194 15.43 -10.81 -6.75
CA GLY A 194 15.42 -11.94 -5.84
C GLY A 194 15.53 -13.27 -6.57
N SER A 195 16.04 -14.30 -5.86
CA SER A 195 16.25 -15.65 -6.39
C SER A 195 16.09 -16.73 -5.30
N PHE A 196 15.45 -16.37 -4.19
CA PHE A 196 15.27 -17.29 -3.06
C PHE A 196 14.09 -18.24 -3.27
N ARG A 197 12.99 -17.74 -3.88
CA ARG A 197 11.84 -18.53 -4.32
C ARG A 197 11.50 -18.16 -5.76
N ASP A 198 11.18 -19.15 -6.59
CA ASP A 198 10.85 -18.91 -7.99
C ASP A 198 9.47 -18.27 -8.14
N PRO A 199 9.36 -17.12 -8.82
CA PRO A 199 8.07 -16.48 -9.08
C PRO A 199 7.28 -17.24 -10.15
N GLU A 200 5.97 -17.24 -10.09
CA GLU A 200 5.07 -17.82 -11.09
C GLU A 200 4.14 -16.75 -11.68
N PRO A 201 4.15 -16.56 -13.02
CA PRO A 201 5.03 -17.21 -14.01
C PRO A 201 6.50 -16.83 -13.83
N ALA A 202 7.39 -17.61 -14.45
CA ALA A 202 8.84 -17.40 -14.38
C ALA A 202 9.29 -16.09 -15.06
N GLY A 203 8.55 -15.63 -16.06
CA GLY A 203 8.79 -14.35 -16.72
C GLY A 203 8.18 -13.18 -15.96
N GLU A 204 8.50 -11.97 -16.43
CA GLU A 204 7.79 -10.76 -16.03
C GLU A 204 6.30 -10.86 -16.40
N ILE A 205 5.43 -10.31 -15.56
CA ILE A 205 3.99 -10.38 -15.78
C ILE A 205 3.49 -9.19 -16.60
N LEU A 206 2.80 -9.48 -17.71
CA LEU A 206 2.30 -8.48 -18.65
C LEU A 206 0.80 -8.63 -18.93
N SER A 207 0.31 -9.87 -18.99
CA SER A 207 -1.08 -10.16 -19.32
C SER A 207 -1.95 -10.36 -18.07
N LEU A 208 -3.27 -10.27 -18.22
CA LEU A 208 -4.22 -10.56 -17.15
C LEU A 208 -4.02 -11.95 -16.53
N ASP A 209 -3.72 -12.98 -17.36
CA ASP A 209 -3.48 -14.32 -16.83
C ASP A 209 -2.19 -14.38 -16.01
N ASP A 210 -1.14 -13.65 -16.41
CA ASP A 210 0.11 -13.59 -15.65
C ASP A 210 -0.11 -12.93 -14.29
N TYR A 211 -0.81 -11.78 -14.23
CA TYR A 211 -1.16 -11.14 -12.96
C TYR A 211 -1.98 -12.06 -12.07
N ARG A 212 -3.02 -12.73 -12.61
CA ARG A 212 -3.82 -13.72 -11.88
C ARG A 212 -2.98 -14.88 -11.35
N ARG A 213 -2.02 -15.40 -12.14
CA ARG A 213 -1.09 -16.45 -11.71
C ARG A 213 -0.20 -15.98 -10.57
N ARG A 214 0.34 -14.77 -10.64
CA ARG A 214 1.15 -14.18 -9.59
C ARG A 214 0.35 -14.00 -8.30
N TYR A 215 -0.88 -13.48 -8.36
CA TYR A 215 -1.76 -13.40 -7.19
C TYR A 215 -2.08 -14.78 -6.62
N ARG A 216 -2.36 -15.79 -7.46
CA ARG A 216 -2.60 -17.16 -7.00
C ARG A 216 -1.39 -17.71 -6.23
N GLN A 217 -0.17 -17.48 -6.73
CA GLN A 217 1.06 -17.91 -6.06
C GLN A 217 1.16 -17.27 -4.67
N TYR A 218 1.06 -15.95 -4.58
CA TYR A 218 1.15 -15.25 -3.29
C TYR A 218 0.06 -15.70 -2.32
N ARG A 219 -1.16 -15.81 -2.77
CA ARG A 219 -2.31 -16.26 -1.96
C ARG A 219 -2.25 -17.73 -1.55
N SER A 220 -1.42 -18.54 -2.22
CA SER A 220 -1.17 -19.94 -1.85
C SER A 220 -0.12 -20.08 -0.73
N ASP A 221 0.67 -19.04 -0.43
CA ASP A 221 1.62 -19.05 0.68
C ASP A 221 0.88 -19.22 2.02
N GLU A 222 1.27 -20.23 2.80
CA GLU A 222 0.54 -20.63 4.01
C GLU A 222 0.53 -19.53 5.10
N GLN A 223 1.60 -18.74 5.21
CA GLN A 223 1.69 -17.66 6.20
C GLN A 223 0.73 -16.52 5.83
N LEU A 224 0.70 -16.12 4.57
CA LEU A 224 -0.21 -15.09 4.07
C LEU A 224 -1.67 -15.58 4.05
N LYS A 225 -1.91 -16.81 3.60
CA LYS A 225 -3.24 -17.43 3.58
C LYS A 225 -3.85 -17.51 4.98
N SER A 226 -3.06 -17.93 5.96
CA SER A 226 -3.48 -18.00 7.36
C SER A 226 -3.78 -16.61 7.96
N LEU A 227 -3.00 -15.60 7.61
CA LEU A 227 -3.24 -14.23 8.05
C LEU A 227 -4.57 -13.70 7.50
N HIS A 228 -4.84 -13.87 6.21
CA HIS A 228 -6.12 -13.49 5.59
C HIS A 228 -7.33 -14.22 6.19
N GLN A 229 -7.16 -15.49 6.56
CA GLN A 229 -8.21 -16.27 7.24
C GLN A 229 -8.59 -15.67 8.58
N ASN A 230 -7.64 -15.09 9.32
CA ASN A 230 -7.82 -14.71 10.72
C ASN A 230 -8.03 -13.21 10.94
N LYS A 231 -7.59 -12.35 10.02
CA LYS A 231 -7.65 -10.89 10.15
C LYS A 231 -8.17 -10.24 8.87
N PRO A 232 -9.06 -9.23 8.96
CA PRO A 232 -9.45 -8.43 7.81
C PRO A 232 -8.30 -7.53 7.35
N PHE A 233 -8.29 -7.19 6.06
CA PHE A 233 -7.31 -6.32 5.43
C PHE A 233 -7.96 -5.04 4.91
N ILE A 234 -7.18 -3.96 4.92
CA ILE A 234 -7.44 -2.71 4.20
C ILE A 234 -6.22 -2.47 3.34
N CYS A 235 -6.37 -2.58 2.01
CA CYS A 235 -5.26 -2.53 1.06
C CYS A 235 -5.35 -1.34 0.13
N VAL A 236 -4.19 -0.81 -0.26
CA VAL A 236 -3.97 -0.01 -1.46
C VAL A 236 -2.89 -0.70 -2.30
N TRP A 237 -2.82 -0.39 -3.59
CA TRP A 237 -1.66 -0.77 -4.41
C TRP A 237 -0.52 0.22 -4.22
N ASP A 238 0.70 -0.20 -4.62
CA ASP A 238 1.80 0.68 -4.98
C ASP A 238 2.11 0.44 -6.47
N ASP A 239 3.31 0.66 -6.93
CA ASP A 239 3.67 0.51 -8.34
C ASP A 239 3.76 -0.96 -8.77
N HIS A 240 4.34 -1.84 -7.98
CA HIS A 240 4.56 -3.25 -8.33
C HIS A 240 3.29 -4.08 -8.55
N GLU A 241 2.14 -3.61 -8.12
CA GLU A 241 0.86 -4.20 -8.55
C GLU A 241 0.60 -4.01 -10.04
N VAL A 242 1.25 -3.01 -10.67
CA VAL A 242 1.30 -2.81 -12.12
C VAL A 242 2.69 -3.11 -12.61
N THR A 243 3.67 -2.24 -12.34
CA THR A 243 5.09 -2.42 -12.64
C THR A 243 5.90 -1.25 -12.06
N ASN A 244 7.21 -1.47 -11.79
CA ASN A 244 8.09 -0.52 -11.12
C ASN A 244 7.99 0.91 -11.65
N ASP A 245 7.91 1.86 -10.71
CA ASP A 245 7.79 3.31 -10.95
C ASP A 245 6.61 3.65 -11.88
N ALA A 246 5.46 3.01 -11.68
CA ALA A 246 4.24 3.31 -12.44
C ALA A 246 3.72 4.72 -12.17
N TYR A 247 3.25 5.36 -13.23
CA TYR A 247 2.54 6.64 -13.22
C TYR A 247 1.36 6.59 -14.19
N VAL A 248 0.61 7.68 -14.33
CA VAL A 248 -0.65 7.68 -15.10
C VAL A 248 -0.50 7.13 -16.52
N ASP A 249 0.55 7.50 -17.24
CA ASP A 249 0.71 7.23 -18.68
C ASP A 249 1.88 6.27 -19.00
N GLY A 250 2.54 5.68 -17.98
CA GLY A 250 3.69 4.81 -18.19
C GLY A 250 4.31 4.29 -16.90
N ALA A 251 5.48 3.66 -17.02
CA ALA A 251 6.27 3.18 -15.90
C ALA A 251 7.76 3.14 -16.29
N GLN A 252 8.64 3.04 -15.28
CA GLN A 252 10.06 2.81 -15.55
C GLN A 252 10.29 1.39 -16.11
N ASN A 253 9.62 0.38 -15.53
CA ASN A 253 9.73 -1.00 -15.97
C ASN A 253 8.60 -1.37 -16.95
N HIS A 254 8.52 -0.63 -18.07
CA HIS A 254 7.68 -0.96 -19.21
C HIS A 254 8.36 -0.50 -20.50
N GLN A 255 8.77 -1.46 -21.35
CA GLN A 255 9.55 -1.24 -22.54
C GLN A 255 8.68 -1.29 -23.80
N ASP A 256 9.17 -0.67 -24.90
CA ASP A 256 8.45 -0.55 -26.18
C ASP A 256 8.01 -1.90 -26.78
N ASP A 257 8.71 -3.01 -26.47
CA ASP A 257 8.42 -4.35 -26.96
C ASP A 257 7.43 -5.15 -26.08
N GLU A 258 6.99 -4.59 -24.95
CA GLU A 258 6.01 -5.21 -24.02
C GLU A 258 4.55 -4.87 -24.36
N GLY A 259 4.35 -4.06 -25.39
CA GLY A 259 3.02 -3.68 -25.88
C GLY A 259 2.51 -2.35 -25.31
N ASP A 260 1.20 -2.19 -25.29
CA ASP A 260 0.57 -0.95 -24.81
C ASP A 260 0.48 -0.94 -23.28
N TYR A 261 1.07 0.08 -22.64
CA TYR A 261 1.05 0.24 -21.19
C TYR A 261 -0.37 0.30 -20.60
N GLU A 262 -1.31 0.96 -21.29
CA GLU A 262 -2.68 1.04 -20.82
C GLU A 262 -3.35 -0.34 -20.76
N VAL A 263 -3.06 -1.23 -21.72
CA VAL A 263 -3.55 -2.62 -21.71
C VAL A 263 -2.96 -3.41 -20.54
N ARG A 264 -1.65 -3.26 -20.27
CA ARG A 264 -1.00 -3.85 -19.10
C ARG A 264 -1.63 -3.33 -17.79
N LYS A 265 -1.75 -2.02 -17.65
CA LYS A 265 -2.35 -1.37 -16.49
C LYS A 265 -3.78 -1.87 -16.23
N GLN A 266 -4.65 -1.92 -17.25
CA GLN A 266 -6.01 -2.43 -17.09
C GLN A 266 -6.03 -3.90 -16.67
N SER A 267 -5.13 -4.73 -17.19
CA SER A 267 -4.98 -6.14 -16.79
C SER A 267 -4.58 -6.26 -15.31
N ALA A 268 -3.64 -5.45 -14.87
CA ALA A 268 -3.17 -5.38 -13.49
C ALA A 268 -4.29 -4.95 -12.52
N LEU A 269 -4.99 -3.84 -12.85
CA LEU A 269 -6.08 -3.32 -12.04
C LEU A 269 -7.26 -4.29 -11.94
N GLN A 270 -7.57 -5.01 -13.04
CA GLN A 270 -8.59 -6.05 -13.01
C GLN A 270 -8.17 -7.18 -12.06
N ALA A 271 -6.96 -7.72 -12.20
CA ALA A 271 -6.47 -8.76 -11.32
C ALA A 271 -6.43 -8.30 -9.84
N TYR A 272 -5.97 -7.07 -9.59
CA TYR A 272 -6.00 -6.49 -8.24
C TYR A 272 -7.43 -6.50 -7.66
N SER A 273 -8.42 -6.00 -8.40
CA SER A 273 -9.80 -5.96 -7.92
C SER A 273 -10.41 -7.36 -7.68
N GLU A 274 -9.94 -8.37 -8.40
CA GLU A 274 -10.35 -9.76 -8.22
C GLU A 274 -9.76 -10.40 -6.95
N TYR A 275 -8.54 -10.02 -6.54
CA TYR A 275 -7.80 -10.65 -5.45
C TYR A 275 -7.72 -9.82 -4.17
N LEU A 276 -7.79 -8.50 -4.29
CA LEU A 276 -7.76 -7.52 -3.19
C LEU A 276 -8.93 -6.53 -3.33
N PRO A 277 -10.18 -7.02 -3.25
CA PRO A 277 -11.35 -6.16 -3.38
C PRO A 277 -11.43 -5.16 -2.23
N ASN A 278 -11.94 -3.97 -2.54
CA ASN A 278 -12.27 -2.94 -1.57
C ASN A 278 -13.60 -2.26 -1.94
N THR A 279 -14.12 -1.41 -1.08
CA THR A 279 -15.43 -0.79 -1.24
C THR A 279 -15.58 0.11 -2.48
N THR A 280 -14.48 0.52 -3.10
CA THR A 280 -14.48 1.34 -4.31
C THR A 280 -14.16 0.55 -5.58
N ASN A 281 -13.16 -0.35 -5.55
CA ASN A 281 -12.75 -1.09 -6.74
C ASN A 281 -13.73 -2.20 -7.16
N ILE A 282 -14.63 -2.61 -6.28
CA ILE A 282 -15.75 -3.50 -6.61
C ILE A 282 -16.62 -2.86 -7.70
N GLU A 283 -16.86 -1.54 -7.64
CA GLU A 283 -17.66 -0.80 -8.61
C GLU A 283 -16.82 -0.25 -9.78
N ASN A 284 -15.59 0.17 -9.50
CA ASN A 284 -14.65 0.71 -10.47
C ASN A 284 -13.22 0.30 -10.11
N ASN A 285 -12.69 -0.68 -10.82
CA ASN A 285 -11.37 -1.26 -10.57
C ASN A 285 -10.20 -0.27 -10.64
N ALA A 286 -10.39 0.91 -11.20
CA ALA A 286 -9.37 1.97 -11.27
C ALA A 286 -9.36 2.90 -10.04
N ILE A 287 -10.21 2.69 -9.04
CA ILE A 287 -10.28 3.58 -7.86
C ILE A 287 -10.05 2.78 -6.58
N ILE A 288 -9.04 3.20 -5.81
CA ILE A 288 -8.75 2.62 -4.49
C ILE A 288 -8.82 3.63 -3.34
N TYR A 289 -8.74 4.94 -3.64
CA TYR A 289 -8.78 5.96 -2.58
C TYR A 289 -10.18 5.99 -1.94
N ARG A 290 -10.19 5.97 -0.64
CA ARG A 290 -11.42 5.90 0.17
C ARG A 290 -11.16 6.26 1.62
N ASN A 291 -12.23 6.59 2.36
CA ASN A 291 -12.20 6.80 3.80
C ASN A 291 -12.96 5.69 4.51
N LEU A 292 -12.33 5.06 5.50
CA LEU A 292 -12.94 4.05 6.36
C LEU A 292 -12.99 4.59 7.80
N GLN A 293 -14.20 4.72 8.32
CA GLN A 293 -14.39 5.10 9.70
C GLN A 293 -14.25 3.88 10.62
N LEU A 294 -13.19 3.86 11.42
CA LEU A 294 -12.92 2.81 12.41
C LEU A 294 -13.38 3.28 13.80
N GLY A 295 -14.63 3.01 14.11
CA GLY A 295 -15.27 3.54 15.30
C GLY A 295 -15.35 5.07 15.29
N ASN A 296 -15.14 5.67 16.45
CA ASN A 296 -14.98 7.13 16.63
C ASN A 296 -13.52 7.56 16.82
N LEU A 297 -12.60 6.62 16.70
CA LEU A 297 -11.17 6.87 16.96
C LEU A 297 -10.42 7.29 15.71
N VAL A 298 -10.69 6.66 14.56
CA VAL A 298 -9.88 6.82 13.34
C VAL A 298 -10.77 7.03 12.13
N ASP A 299 -10.50 8.09 11.38
CA ASP A 299 -10.78 8.19 9.95
C ASP A 299 -9.51 7.72 9.22
N LEU A 300 -9.56 6.50 8.67
CA LEU A 300 -8.48 5.92 7.87
C LEU A 300 -8.68 6.28 6.41
N ILE A 301 -7.93 7.27 5.95
CA ILE A 301 -8.01 7.85 4.61
C ILE A 301 -6.93 7.20 3.76
N MET A 302 -7.33 6.28 2.88
CA MET A 302 -6.42 5.56 1.98
C MET A 302 -6.28 6.33 0.67
N LEU A 303 -5.05 6.57 0.22
CA LEU A 303 -4.75 7.32 -1.00
C LEU A 303 -4.24 6.41 -2.13
N ASP A 304 -4.30 6.92 -3.35
CA ASP A 304 -3.61 6.42 -4.53
C ASP A 304 -2.53 7.43 -4.94
N THR A 305 -1.28 7.12 -4.73
CA THR A 305 -0.16 7.97 -5.10
C THR A 305 0.55 7.49 -6.38
N ARG A 306 -0.07 6.58 -7.15
CA ARG A 306 0.54 5.95 -8.33
C ARG A 306 -0.26 6.09 -9.62
N ILE A 307 -1.50 5.60 -9.66
CA ILE A 307 -2.12 5.17 -10.91
C ILE A 307 -3.03 6.23 -11.52
N ILE A 308 -3.82 6.96 -10.70
CA ILE A 308 -4.91 7.77 -11.26
C ILE A 308 -4.57 9.22 -11.55
N GLY A 309 -3.47 9.74 -10.99
CA GLY A 309 -3.18 11.17 -11.08
C GLY A 309 -1.71 11.54 -11.18
N ARG A 310 -0.81 10.61 -10.93
CA ARG A 310 0.61 10.86 -10.80
C ARG A 310 1.27 11.23 -12.13
N ASP A 311 1.91 12.37 -12.20
CA ASP A 311 2.87 12.69 -13.26
C ASP A 311 4.12 11.82 -13.14
N LYS A 312 4.82 11.61 -14.26
CA LYS A 312 6.13 10.96 -14.24
C LYS A 312 7.05 11.70 -13.25
N GLN A 313 7.75 10.94 -12.40
CA GLN A 313 8.76 11.47 -11.48
C GLN A 313 9.90 12.15 -12.26
N LEU A 314 10.54 13.14 -11.62
CA LEU A 314 11.74 13.74 -12.13
C LEU A 314 12.90 12.76 -12.01
N ASP A 315 13.88 12.88 -12.91
CA ASP A 315 15.13 12.14 -12.86
C ASP A 315 16.30 13.14 -12.88
N TYR A 316 17.25 12.99 -11.97
CA TYR A 316 18.47 13.82 -11.93
C TYR A 316 19.28 13.73 -13.22
N ALA A 317 19.20 12.61 -13.94
CA ALA A 317 19.85 12.42 -15.23
C ALA A 317 19.35 13.42 -16.28
N ASP A 318 18.06 13.80 -16.25
CA ASP A 318 17.47 14.77 -17.20
C ASP A 318 18.04 16.19 -17.03
N PHE A 319 18.63 16.48 -15.87
CA PHE A 319 19.26 17.77 -15.53
C PHE A 319 20.79 17.71 -15.52
N THR A 320 21.36 16.57 -15.91
CA THR A 320 22.82 16.40 -15.98
C THR A 320 23.31 16.62 -17.42
N THR A 321 24.14 17.61 -17.58
CA THR A 321 24.70 18.00 -18.89
C THR A 321 26.19 17.65 -18.99
N ALA A 322 26.79 17.78 -20.15
CA ALA A 322 28.24 17.62 -20.33
C ALA A 322 29.08 18.60 -19.48
N THR A 323 28.48 19.70 -19.02
CA THR A 323 29.14 20.72 -18.18
C THR A 323 28.81 20.58 -16.69
N GLY A 324 28.00 19.60 -16.30
CA GLY A 324 27.59 19.33 -14.93
C GLY A 324 26.09 19.41 -14.72
N PHE A 325 25.65 19.39 -13.46
CA PHE A 325 24.25 19.44 -13.06
C PHE A 325 23.68 20.86 -13.22
N ASP A 326 22.57 20.98 -13.97
CA ASP A 326 21.82 22.24 -14.12
C ASP A 326 20.81 22.40 -12.96
N GLY A 327 21.30 22.92 -11.83
CA GLY A 327 20.50 23.15 -10.63
C GLY A 327 19.37 24.17 -10.85
N THR A 328 19.50 25.09 -11.83
CA THR A 328 18.44 26.07 -12.13
C THR A 328 17.27 25.40 -12.84
N ALA A 329 17.54 24.61 -13.87
CA ALA A 329 16.51 23.86 -14.57
C ALA A 329 15.82 22.85 -13.64
N PHE A 330 16.59 22.14 -12.80
CA PHE A 330 16.05 21.23 -11.78
C PHE A 330 15.12 21.97 -10.81
N GLN A 331 15.57 23.08 -10.23
CA GLN A 331 14.77 23.86 -9.29
C GLN A 331 13.45 24.34 -9.90
N GLN A 332 13.45 24.76 -11.15
CA GLN A 332 12.24 25.17 -11.86
C GLN A 332 11.26 24.01 -12.04
N ALA A 333 11.76 22.83 -12.46
CA ALA A 333 10.93 21.64 -12.63
C ALA A 333 10.41 21.11 -11.29
N TRP A 334 11.25 21.08 -10.26
CA TRP A 334 10.89 20.58 -8.92
C TRP A 334 9.83 21.42 -8.24
N THR A 335 9.86 22.74 -8.41
CA THR A 335 8.87 23.66 -7.79
C THR A 335 7.71 24.00 -8.71
N ASP A 336 7.57 23.35 -9.85
CA ASP A 336 6.45 23.57 -10.77
C ASP A 336 5.14 23.15 -10.12
N SER A 337 4.25 24.12 -9.91
CA SER A 337 2.94 23.92 -9.27
C SER A 337 1.92 23.13 -10.12
N SER A 338 2.26 22.86 -11.39
CA SER A 338 1.41 22.02 -12.26
C SER A 338 1.66 20.51 -12.04
N ARG A 339 2.77 20.15 -11.42
CA ARG A 339 3.09 18.75 -11.12
C ARG A 339 2.18 18.20 -10.03
N THR A 340 1.68 17.00 -10.24
CA THR A 340 0.73 16.35 -9.32
C THR A 340 1.10 14.90 -9.05
N LEU A 341 0.86 14.44 -7.83
CA LEU A 341 0.93 13.06 -7.37
C LEU A 341 -0.48 12.44 -7.24
N LEU A 342 -1.44 13.21 -6.75
CA LEU A 342 -2.81 12.74 -6.51
C LEU A 342 -3.75 12.99 -7.69
N GLY A 343 -3.45 13.97 -8.52
CA GLY A 343 -4.39 14.51 -9.49
C GLY A 343 -5.51 15.33 -8.86
N GLU A 344 -6.11 16.22 -9.65
CA GLU A 344 -7.09 17.20 -9.16
C GLU A 344 -8.33 16.56 -8.48
N LYS A 345 -8.80 15.42 -8.99
CA LYS A 345 -10.00 14.78 -8.44
C LYS A 345 -9.77 14.22 -7.03
N GLN A 346 -8.69 13.46 -6.85
CA GLN A 346 -8.38 12.88 -5.54
C GLN A 346 -7.99 13.97 -4.54
N LYS A 347 -7.20 14.98 -4.96
CA LYS A 347 -6.84 16.13 -4.12
C LYS A 347 -8.07 16.90 -3.62
N ALA A 348 -9.04 17.16 -4.50
CA ALA A 348 -10.30 17.80 -4.11
C ALA A 348 -11.14 16.92 -3.17
N TRP A 349 -11.17 15.59 -3.40
CA TRP A 349 -11.83 14.64 -2.50
C TRP A 349 -11.14 14.62 -1.13
N LEU A 350 -9.80 14.50 -1.07
CA LEU A 350 -9.04 14.52 0.18
C LEU A 350 -9.32 15.78 1.00
N LYS A 351 -9.35 16.94 0.35
CA LYS A 351 -9.68 18.21 1.00
C LYS A 351 -11.06 18.17 1.67
N ASN A 352 -12.06 17.57 1.00
CA ASN A 352 -13.41 17.45 1.56
C ASN A 352 -13.43 16.46 2.74
N GLU A 353 -12.74 15.32 2.63
CA GLU A 353 -12.61 14.36 3.74
C GLU A 353 -11.96 15.01 4.96
N MET A 354 -10.86 15.74 4.77
CA MET A 354 -10.17 16.42 5.85
C MET A 354 -11.04 17.50 6.54
N VAL A 355 -12.01 18.09 5.85
CA VAL A 355 -12.99 19.01 6.46
C VAL A 355 -14.08 18.25 7.22
N ALA A 356 -14.50 17.11 6.71
CA ALA A 356 -15.65 16.34 7.22
C ALA A 356 -15.31 15.47 8.45
N THR A 357 -14.03 15.32 8.80
CA THR A 357 -13.60 14.37 9.84
C THR A 357 -14.24 14.67 11.20
N GLY A 358 -14.67 13.60 11.89
CA GLY A 358 -15.25 13.66 13.24
C GLY A 358 -14.54 12.74 14.22
N SER A 359 -13.61 11.90 13.76
CA SER A 359 -12.83 10.98 14.58
C SER A 359 -11.69 11.68 15.33
N SER A 360 -11.17 11.02 16.37
CA SER A 360 -10.07 11.57 17.19
C SER A 360 -8.78 11.77 16.40
N TRP A 361 -8.52 10.86 15.42
CA TRP A 361 -7.33 10.86 14.59
C TRP A 361 -7.69 10.74 13.12
N GLN A 362 -6.93 11.44 12.26
CA GLN A 362 -6.91 11.25 10.82
C GLN A 362 -5.62 10.48 10.49
N ILE A 363 -5.78 9.23 10.09
CA ILE A 363 -4.65 8.39 9.65
C ILE A 363 -4.70 8.30 8.13
N ILE A 364 -3.67 8.81 7.48
CA ILE A 364 -3.52 8.75 6.02
C ILE A 364 -2.70 7.51 5.69
N GLY A 365 -3.32 6.52 5.03
CA GLY A 365 -2.61 5.35 4.51
C GLY A 365 -2.25 5.56 3.05
N GLN A 366 -0.96 5.55 2.74
CA GLN A 366 -0.48 5.80 1.38
C GLN A 366 0.86 5.09 1.12
N GLN A 367 1.38 5.20 -0.09
CA GLN A 367 2.50 4.37 -0.54
C GLN A 367 3.85 4.98 -0.17
N VAL A 368 4.16 6.16 -0.68
CA VAL A 368 5.49 6.77 -0.71
C VAL A 368 5.73 7.75 0.46
N LEU A 369 6.98 8.02 0.82
CA LEU A 369 7.32 8.93 1.92
C LEU A 369 6.81 10.36 1.68
N MET A 370 6.19 10.97 2.70
CA MET A 370 5.76 12.37 2.72
C MET A 370 6.72 13.27 3.52
N GLY A 371 7.44 12.72 4.48
CA GLY A 371 8.48 13.41 5.25
C GLY A 371 9.58 13.97 4.33
N LYS A 372 10.14 15.12 4.69
CA LYS A 372 11.25 15.69 3.93
C LYS A 372 12.50 14.84 4.08
N MET A 373 12.97 14.31 2.97
CA MET A 373 14.21 13.55 2.88
C MET A 373 15.23 14.36 2.05
N LEU A 374 15.52 15.59 2.50
CA LEU A 374 16.48 16.48 1.85
C LEU A 374 17.88 16.21 2.38
N ILE A 375 18.77 15.75 1.53
CA ILE A 375 20.17 15.43 1.87
C ILE A 375 21.14 16.35 1.13
N PRO A 376 22.37 16.53 1.67
CA PRO A 376 23.41 17.28 0.96
C PRO A 376 23.60 16.78 -0.47
N ALA A 377 23.56 17.71 -1.44
CA ALA A 377 23.54 17.39 -2.87
C ALA A 377 24.75 16.56 -3.32
N GLU A 378 25.91 16.72 -2.67
CA GLU A 378 27.09 15.93 -2.99
C GLU A 378 26.94 14.44 -2.69
N LEU A 379 26.08 14.03 -1.75
CA LEU A 379 25.84 12.62 -1.45
C LEU A 379 25.13 11.90 -2.60
N ILE A 380 24.20 12.57 -3.29
CA ILE A 380 23.54 12.02 -4.49
C ILE A 380 24.57 11.76 -5.59
N GLN A 381 25.49 12.72 -5.81
CA GLN A 381 26.52 12.60 -6.85
C GLN A 381 27.56 11.52 -6.54
N LEU A 382 27.82 11.26 -5.27
CA LEU A 382 28.82 10.30 -4.81
C LEU A 382 28.25 8.91 -4.50
N PHE A 383 26.94 8.74 -4.58
CA PHE A 383 26.30 7.45 -4.27
C PHE A 383 26.89 6.31 -5.12
N GLY A 384 27.19 5.19 -4.49
CA GLY A 384 27.85 4.05 -5.14
C GLY A 384 29.34 4.20 -5.44
N THR A 385 29.97 5.34 -5.12
CA THR A 385 31.42 5.55 -5.26
C THR A 385 32.18 5.31 -3.94
N ALA A 386 33.49 5.10 -4.04
CA ALA A 386 34.36 4.94 -2.87
C ALA A 386 34.45 6.22 -1.99
N GLN A 387 34.11 7.38 -2.55
CA GLN A 387 34.14 8.67 -1.86
C GLN A 387 32.91 8.93 -1.01
N PHE A 388 31.81 8.19 -1.21
CA PHE A 388 30.54 8.36 -0.49
C PHE A 388 30.70 8.36 1.02
N GLN A 389 31.38 7.34 1.58
CA GLN A 389 31.56 7.18 3.03
C GLN A 389 32.44 8.30 3.63
N VAL A 390 33.43 8.78 2.88
CA VAL A 390 34.28 9.90 3.31
C VAL A 390 33.45 11.18 3.38
N ALA A 391 32.72 11.51 2.29
CA ALA A 391 31.84 12.68 2.24
C ALA A 391 30.76 12.64 3.33
N LEU A 392 30.12 11.49 3.54
CA LEU A 392 29.12 11.31 4.59
C LEU A 392 29.68 11.64 5.97
N SER A 393 30.89 11.13 6.29
CA SER A 393 31.54 11.39 7.57
C SER A 393 31.94 12.85 7.75
N GLU A 394 32.44 13.51 6.69
CA GLU A 394 32.79 14.92 6.71
C GLU A 394 31.55 15.79 6.90
N LEU A 395 30.44 15.53 6.19
CA LEU A 395 29.20 16.28 6.31
C LEU A 395 28.59 16.20 7.70
N VAL A 396 28.60 15.01 8.33
CA VAL A 396 28.19 14.83 9.72
C VAL A 396 29.05 15.68 10.65
N GLN A 397 30.37 15.69 10.47
CA GLN A 397 31.27 16.53 11.27
C GLN A 397 31.04 18.03 11.07
N ILE A 398 30.86 18.47 9.83
CA ILE A 398 30.56 19.89 9.52
C ILE A 398 29.25 20.29 10.16
N LYS A 399 28.18 19.49 10.03
CA LYS A 399 26.87 19.78 10.63
C LYS A 399 26.97 19.82 12.17
N ALA A 400 27.75 18.93 12.79
CA ALA A 400 27.96 18.92 14.23
C ALA A 400 28.67 20.20 14.70
N ARG A 401 29.72 20.65 13.99
CA ARG A 401 30.43 21.90 14.28
C ARG A 401 29.53 23.12 14.09
N LEU A 402 28.71 23.13 13.02
CA LEU A 402 27.74 24.19 12.73
C LEU A 402 26.72 24.30 13.87
N ALA A 403 26.18 23.18 14.34
CA ALA A 403 25.23 23.14 15.46
C ALA A 403 25.84 23.63 16.80
N GLN A 404 27.15 23.48 16.97
CA GLN A 404 27.91 24.01 18.13
C GLN A 404 28.29 25.48 18.00
N GLY A 405 27.96 26.12 16.88
CA GLY A 405 28.29 27.53 16.60
C GLY A 405 29.78 27.78 16.35
N ASP A 406 30.49 26.78 15.78
CA ASP A 406 31.93 26.91 15.46
C ASP A 406 32.16 27.99 14.39
N SER A 407 32.70 29.13 14.83
CA SER A 407 33.00 30.27 13.96
C SER A 407 34.20 30.03 13.01
N THR A 408 34.89 28.92 13.12
CA THR A 408 36.02 28.59 12.24
C THR A 408 35.59 27.87 10.96
N LEU A 409 34.32 27.48 10.84
CA LEU A 409 33.75 26.93 9.61
C LEU A 409 33.82 27.95 8.48
N THR A 410 34.32 27.51 7.32
CA THR A 410 34.29 28.32 6.10
C THR A 410 32.89 28.36 5.48
N GLN A 411 32.60 29.37 4.66
CA GLN A 411 31.33 29.44 3.93
C GLN A 411 31.15 28.25 2.98
N GLU A 412 32.25 27.70 2.45
CA GLU A 412 32.25 26.51 1.59
C GLU A 412 31.82 25.27 2.39
N GLU A 413 32.40 25.03 3.60
CA GLU A 413 31.96 23.94 4.48
C GLU A 413 30.50 24.06 4.86
N ILE A 414 30.03 25.25 5.21
CA ILE A 414 28.62 25.50 5.54
C ILE A 414 27.72 25.23 4.34
N ALA A 415 28.10 25.66 3.14
CA ALA A 415 27.33 25.42 1.93
C ALA A 415 27.17 23.93 1.61
N ARG A 416 28.18 23.08 1.87
CA ARG A 416 28.11 21.62 1.68
C ARG A 416 26.95 20.97 2.42
N VAL A 417 26.65 21.40 3.64
CA VAL A 417 25.54 20.82 4.47
C VAL A 417 24.20 21.56 4.27
N GLN A 418 24.21 22.79 3.74
CA GLN A 418 23.00 23.58 3.52
C GLN A 418 22.45 23.47 2.10
N THR A 419 23.28 23.08 1.11
CA THR A 419 22.83 22.80 -0.25
C THR A 419 22.24 21.41 -0.31
N VAL A 420 20.94 21.31 -0.04
CA VAL A 420 20.22 20.04 0.05
C VAL A 420 19.26 19.87 -1.12
N ILE A 421 19.07 18.62 -1.54
CA ILE A 421 18.13 18.22 -2.60
C ILE A 421 17.40 16.94 -2.18
N PRO A 422 16.25 16.62 -2.77
CA PRO A 422 15.50 15.39 -2.47
C PRO A 422 16.37 14.13 -2.61
N TYR A 423 16.29 13.25 -1.61
CA TYR A 423 16.89 11.93 -1.72
C TYR A 423 16.14 11.04 -2.73
N ASN A 424 14.81 11.12 -2.72
CA ASN A 424 13.93 10.29 -3.55
C ASN A 424 12.91 11.18 -4.30
N LEU A 425 13.05 11.26 -5.63
CA LEU A 425 12.15 12.03 -6.49
C LEU A 425 10.84 11.28 -6.81
N ASP A 426 10.79 9.98 -6.51
CA ASP A 426 9.60 9.16 -6.59
C ASP A 426 8.63 9.41 -5.42
N ALA A 427 9.14 9.84 -4.26
CA ALA A 427 8.36 10.25 -3.09
C ALA A 427 7.74 11.64 -3.23
N TRP A 428 7.01 12.11 -2.20
CA TRP A 428 6.39 13.45 -2.17
C TRP A 428 7.39 14.59 -2.35
N ASP A 429 8.64 14.37 -1.99
CA ASP A 429 9.70 15.35 -2.24
C ASP A 429 9.87 15.68 -3.73
N GLY A 430 9.54 14.79 -4.64
CA GLY A 430 9.52 15.05 -6.10
C GLY A 430 8.32 15.88 -6.57
N TYR A 431 7.35 16.15 -5.69
CA TYR A 431 6.09 16.86 -5.98
C TYR A 431 5.88 17.99 -4.95
N PHE A 432 6.91 18.79 -4.77
CA PHE A 432 7.04 19.79 -3.70
C PHE A 432 5.80 20.69 -3.55
N ALA A 433 5.28 21.24 -4.64
CA ALA A 433 4.16 22.19 -4.58
C ALA A 433 2.87 21.52 -4.07
N GLU A 434 2.52 20.33 -4.59
CA GLU A 434 1.33 19.61 -4.15
C GLU A 434 1.49 19.07 -2.73
N ARG A 435 2.69 18.66 -2.32
CA ARG A 435 2.99 18.29 -0.93
C ARG A 435 2.61 19.41 0.04
N GLU A 436 3.02 20.64 -0.24
CA GLU A 436 2.69 21.80 0.60
C GLU A 436 1.19 22.09 0.63
N GLU A 437 0.48 21.92 -0.50
CA GLU A 437 -0.98 22.04 -0.54
C GLU A 437 -1.67 21.01 0.36
N VAL A 438 -1.19 19.76 0.34
CA VAL A 438 -1.75 18.67 1.16
C VAL A 438 -1.42 18.89 2.64
N LEU A 439 -0.20 19.27 2.99
CA LEU A 439 0.18 19.57 4.37
C LEU A 439 -0.64 20.72 4.95
N ALA A 440 -1.02 21.70 4.13
CA ALA A 440 -1.90 22.78 4.58
C ALA A 440 -3.31 22.29 5.00
N MET A 441 -3.77 21.14 4.47
CA MET A 441 -5.05 20.51 4.87
C MET A 441 -4.96 19.86 6.26
N PHE A 442 -3.76 19.55 6.75
CA PHE A 442 -3.52 18.89 8.04
C PHE A 442 -3.54 19.84 9.23
N LYS A 443 -3.46 21.12 8.96
CA LYS A 443 -3.41 22.16 10.01
C LYS A 443 -4.57 22.03 11.00
N ASP A 444 -4.27 22.19 12.29
CA ASP A 444 -5.20 22.10 13.42
C ASP A 444 -5.89 20.72 13.57
N LYS A 445 -5.29 19.67 13.03
CA LYS A 445 -5.78 18.28 13.11
C LYS A 445 -4.73 17.36 13.73
N LYS A 446 -5.18 16.19 14.21
CA LYS A 446 -4.30 15.12 14.67
C LYS A 446 -4.06 14.15 13.51
N VAL A 447 -3.01 14.41 12.73
CA VAL A 447 -2.70 13.64 11.53
C VAL A 447 -1.48 12.75 11.73
N VAL A 448 -1.60 11.49 11.34
CA VAL A 448 -0.49 10.55 11.17
C VAL A 448 -0.54 10.01 9.75
N VAL A 449 0.57 10.09 9.04
CA VAL A 449 0.73 9.50 7.70
C VAL A 449 1.47 8.17 7.82
N LEU A 450 0.94 7.13 7.20
CA LEU A 450 1.56 5.82 7.08
C LEU A 450 2.12 5.67 5.67
N ALA A 451 3.38 5.20 5.56
CA ALA A 451 4.06 4.99 4.28
C ALA A 451 4.77 3.63 4.19
N GLY A 452 5.04 3.18 2.97
CA GLY A 452 5.76 1.96 2.61
C GLY A 452 6.91 2.21 1.63
N ASP A 453 6.89 1.55 0.47
CA ASP A 453 7.73 1.74 -0.72
C ASP A 453 9.24 1.50 -0.49
N THR A 454 9.87 2.20 0.43
CA THR A 454 11.33 2.25 0.57
C THR A 454 11.97 1.01 1.19
N HIS A 455 11.19 0.02 1.61
CA HIS A 455 11.63 -1.22 2.28
C HIS A 455 12.31 -1.02 3.64
N ASN A 456 12.39 0.20 4.11
CA ASN A 456 13.02 0.61 5.36
C ASN A 456 12.01 1.31 6.28
N ALA A 457 12.27 1.30 7.57
CA ALA A 457 11.43 2.02 8.52
C ALA A 457 11.95 3.43 8.75
N TRP A 458 11.01 4.39 8.80
CA TRP A 458 11.29 5.81 9.04
C TRP A 458 10.26 6.41 9.98
N GLN A 459 10.70 7.42 10.74
CA GLN A 459 9.80 8.28 11.50
C GLN A 459 10.23 9.73 11.33
N SER A 460 9.34 10.56 10.78
CA SER A 460 9.61 11.96 10.46
C SER A 460 8.53 12.87 11.01
N ASP A 461 8.93 14.08 11.37
CA ASP A 461 8.00 15.18 11.57
C ASP A 461 7.52 15.67 10.21
N LEU A 462 6.21 15.85 10.03
CA LEU A 462 5.66 16.47 8.83
C LEU A 462 5.65 17.99 9.02
N THR A 463 6.62 18.65 8.41
CA THR A 463 6.76 20.10 8.48
C THR A 463 6.51 20.77 7.14
N THR A 464 5.82 21.90 7.13
CA THR A 464 5.63 22.74 5.95
C THR A 464 6.95 23.39 5.52
N ALA A 465 6.97 24.04 4.36
CA ALA A 465 8.12 24.84 3.92
C ALA A 465 8.48 25.98 4.88
N THR A 466 7.54 26.42 5.71
CA THR A 466 7.78 27.46 6.74
C THR A 466 8.25 26.90 8.08
N GLY A 467 8.40 25.56 8.20
CA GLY A 467 8.85 24.88 9.42
C GLY A 467 7.73 24.62 10.45
N GLU A 468 6.44 24.81 10.10
CA GLU A 468 5.32 24.47 10.98
C GLU A 468 5.09 22.95 10.94
N LYS A 469 5.15 22.26 12.10
CA LYS A 469 4.81 20.85 12.20
C LYS A 469 3.29 20.68 12.16
N VAL A 470 2.80 19.84 11.22
CA VAL A 470 1.37 19.60 10.97
C VAL A 470 0.96 18.13 11.13
N GLY A 471 1.88 17.24 11.44
CA GLY A 471 1.63 15.82 11.65
C GLY A 471 2.92 15.04 11.87
N ASP A 472 2.77 13.72 11.92
CA ASP A 472 3.87 12.77 12.00
C ASP A 472 3.76 11.75 10.86
N GLU A 473 4.89 11.34 10.27
CA GLU A 473 4.96 10.21 9.36
C GLU A 473 5.58 9.01 10.04
N LEU A 474 4.98 7.85 9.81
CA LEU A 474 5.43 6.54 10.25
C LEU A 474 5.53 5.62 9.03
N ALA A 475 6.74 5.28 8.61
CA ALA A 475 6.94 4.35 7.51
C ALA A 475 7.35 2.96 8.02
N THR A 476 6.73 1.94 7.43
CA THR A 476 7.00 0.54 7.77
C THR A 476 8.18 0.02 6.95
N SER A 477 8.97 -0.87 7.55
CA SER A 477 9.88 -1.71 6.76
C SER A 477 9.08 -2.74 5.95
N SER A 478 9.74 -3.37 4.99
CA SER A 478 9.12 -4.38 4.13
C SER A 478 8.82 -5.70 4.87
N VAL A 479 7.85 -6.44 4.35
CA VAL A 479 7.59 -7.84 4.74
C VAL A 479 8.78 -8.73 4.38
N SER A 480 9.32 -8.60 3.16
CA SER A 480 10.42 -9.44 2.68
C SER A 480 11.35 -8.76 1.67
N SER A 481 10.95 -7.65 1.06
CA SER A 481 11.76 -6.96 0.05
C SER A 481 13.08 -6.42 0.63
N PRO A 482 14.19 -6.44 -0.13
CA PRO A 482 15.49 -5.96 0.34
C PRO A 482 15.49 -4.43 0.50
N GLY A 483 16.20 -3.93 1.51
CA GLY A 483 16.41 -2.51 1.73
C GLY A 483 17.87 -2.10 1.48
N PHE A 484 18.29 -1.01 2.13
CA PHE A 484 19.65 -0.47 1.96
C PHE A 484 20.75 -1.46 2.31
N GLU A 485 20.52 -2.38 3.23
CA GLU A 485 21.52 -3.40 3.61
C GLU A 485 21.94 -4.28 2.43
N SER A 486 21.10 -4.42 1.40
CA SER A 486 21.44 -5.18 0.20
C SER A 486 22.51 -4.49 -0.67
N PHE A 487 22.62 -3.16 -0.56
CA PHE A 487 23.59 -2.35 -1.32
C PHE A 487 24.91 -2.10 -0.55
N VAL A 488 24.81 -1.85 0.76
CA VAL A 488 25.95 -1.40 1.57
C VAL A 488 26.31 -2.36 2.72
N GLY A 489 25.60 -3.49 2.84
CA GLY A 489 25.69 -4.42 3.94
C GLY A 489 25.02 -3.88 5.22
N ALA A 490 24.78 -4.75 6.21
CA ALA A 490 24.05 -4.40 7.43
C ALA A 490 24.76 -3.29 8.24
N ASP A 491 26.06 -3.40 8.42
CA ASP A 491 26.86 -2.40 9.17
C ASP A 491 26.86 -1.03 8.44
N GLY A 492 26.99 -1.05 7.12
CA GLY A 492 26.94 0.17 6.30
C GLY A 492 25.56 0.84 6.34
N ALA A 493 24.50 0.06 6.29
CA ALA A 493 23.13 0.55 6.40
C ALA A 493 22.83 1.16 7.78
N GLN A 494 23.31 0.53 8.85
CA GLN A 494 23.17 1.08 10.20
C GLN A 494 23.92 2.41 10.37
N GLN A 495 25.15 2.52 9.83
CA GLN A 495 25.92 3.76 9.85
C GLN A 495 25.24 4.86 9.02
N LEU A 496 24.71 4.51 7.84
CA LEU A 496 23.98 5.42 6.99
C LEU A 496 22.73 5.95 7.71
N GLY A 497 21.96 5.07 8.36
CA GLY A 497 20.77 5.46 9.12
C GLY A 497 21.08 6.51 10.18
N GLY A 498 22.07 6.28 11.04
CA GLY A 498 22.47 7.26 12.06
C GLY A 498 23.00 8.58 11.47
N ALA A 499 23.65 8.54 10.31
CA ALA A 499 24.08 9.75 9.61
C ALA A 499 22.88 10.54 9.04
N LEU A 500 21.90 9.86 8.44
CA LEU A 500 20.69 10.48 7.89
C LEU A 500 19.84 11.12 9.00
N GLU A 501 19.63 10.44 10.13
CA GLU A 501 18.95 11.00 11.31
C GLU A 501 19.63 12.30 11.82
N PHE A 502 20.94 12.40 11.67
CA PHE A 502 21.67 13.61 12.05
C PHE A 502 21.65 14.70 10.95
N LEU A 503 21.68 14.30 9.68
CA LEU A 503 21.73 15.24 8.55
C LEU A 503 20.35 15.82 8.18
N ILE A 504 19.27 15.11 8.43
CA ILE A 504 17.90 15.51 8.08
C ILE A 504 17.18 15.95 9.35
N ASP A 505 16.83 17.24 9.45
CA ASP A 505 16.32 17.83 10.69
C ASP A 505 14.94 17.27 11.12
N ASP A 506 14.09 16.89 10.18
CA ASP A 506 12.74 16.35 10.43
C ASP A 506 12.73 14.82 10.66
N LEU A 507 13.86 14.13 10.46
CA LEU A 507 13.98 12.68 10.59
C LEU A 507 14.41 12.30 12.01
N ASN A 508 13.57 11.51 12.70
CA ASN A 508 13.78 11.18 14.11
C ASN A 508 14.21 9.73 14.35
N PHE A 509 13.92 8.83 13.41
CA PHE A 509 14.27 7.41 13.52
C PHE A 509 14.36 6.76 12.13
N THR A 510 15.34 5.84 11.97
CA THR A 510 15.45 4.93 10.83
C THR A 510 15.76 3.51 11.26
N ASN A 511 15.33 2.54 10.46
CA ASN A 511 15.90 1.20 10.44
C ASN A 511 16.04 0.75 8.98
N LEU A 512 17.29 0.69 8.51
CA LEU A 512 17.65 0.40 7.13
C LEU A 512 18.08 -1.06 6.92
N VAL A 513 17.86 -1.94 7.91
CA VAL A 513 18.41 -3.30 7.94
C VAL A 513 17.33 -4.37 8.04
N ASP A 514 16.36 -4.18 8.92
CA ASP A 514 15.46 -5.26 9.35
C ASP A 514 14.16 -5.32 8.53
N ARG A 515 13.57 -6.51 8.48
CA ARG A 515 12.23 -6.77 7.90
C ARG A 515 11.21 -6.87 9.02
N GLY A 516 10.00 -6.30 8.80
CA GLY A 516 9.01 -6.26 9.85
C GLY A 516 7.73 -5.54 9.47
N PHE A 517 7.03 -5.06 10.48
CA PHE A 517 5.79 -4.29 10.36
C PHE A 517 5.67 -3.31 11.53
N MET A 518 4.78 -2.34 11.40
CA MET A 518 4.38 -1.48 12.52
C MET A 518 3.10 -2.00 13.16
N LYS A 519 3.04 -2.00 14.50
CA LYS A 519 1.81 -2.20 15.25
C LYS A 519 1.41 -0.90 15.93
N LEU A 520 0.31 -0.30 15.48
CA LEU A 520 -0.27 0.90 16.08
C LEU A 520 -1.36 0.50 17.08
N THR A 521 -1.28 1.05 18.28
CA THR A 521 -2.34 0.98 19.29
C THR A 521 -2.91 2.39 19.44
N VAL A 522 -4.13 2.58 18.91
CA VAL A 522 -4.77 3.89 18.80
C VAL A 522 -5.87 4.02 19.84
N ASN A 523 -5.80 5.06 20.66
CA ASN A 523 -6.88 5.50 21.53
C ASN A 523 -7.15 7.00 21.34
N ALA A 524 -8.17 7.55 21.99
CA ALA A 524 -8.53 8.97 21.79
C ALA A 524 -7.44 9.97 22.16
N ALA A 525 -6.52 9.61 23.08
CA ALA A 525 -5.47 10.49 23.57
C ALA A 525 -4.14 10.35 22.84
N SER A 526 -3.80 9.13 22.40
CA SER A 526 -2.48 8.79 21.87
C SER A 526 -2.51 7.68 20.83
N ILE A 527 -1.46 7.63 20.00
CA ILE A 527 -1.09 6.51 19.17
C ILE A 527 0.26 5.99 19.65
N LYS A 528 0.28 4.74 20.13
CA LYS A 528 1.52 4.02 20.41
C LYS A 528 1.86 3.16 19.20
N THR A 529 3.06 3.34 18.65
CA THR A 529 3.59 2.57 17.52
C THR A 529 4.77 1.74 17.97
N ASP A 530 4.69 0.43 17.78
CA ASP A 530 5.79 -0.52 17.98
C ASP A 530 6.28 -1.00 16.61
N TRP A 531 7.56 -0.80 16.26
CA TRP A 531 8.20 -1.41 15.10
C TRP A 531 8.67 -2.81 15.48
N VAL A 532 8.02 -3.81 14.89
CA VAL A 532 8.24 -5.24 15.17
C VAL A 532 9.00 -5.86 14.02
N TYR A 533 10.15 -6.45 14.30
CA TYR A 533 11.05 -7.04 13.30
C TYR A 533 11.22 -8.53 13.51
N VAL A 534 11.46 -9.25 12.41
CA VAL A 534 11.83 -10.66 12.41
C VAL A 534 13.34 -10.83 12.23
N SER A 535 13.92 -11.87 12.83
CA SER A 535 15.37 -12.12 12.76
C SER A 535 15.84 -12.65 11.40
N SER A 536 14.94 -13.17 10.57
CA SER A 536 15.22 -13.69 9.23
C SER A 536 13.96 -13.78 8.39
N VAL A 537 14.10 -13.55 7.08
CA VAL A 537 13.09 -13.88 6.07
C VAL A 537 13.53 -15.05 5.18
N THR A 538 14.77 -15.52 5.33
CA THR A 538 15.30 -16.65 4.56
C THR A 538 15.29 -17.98 5.33
N ASP A 539 15.05 -17.93 6.65
CA ASP A 539 14.87 -19.10 7.49
C ASP A 539 13.43 -19.22 7.98
N LYS A 540 12.89 -20.42 7.97
CA LYS A 540 11.55 -20.69 8.53
C LYS A 540 11.52 -20.66 10.06
N THR A 541 12.68 -20.81 10.70
CA THR A 541 12.83 -20.66 12.15
C THR A 541 13.38 -19.27 12.44
N TYR A 542 12.58 -18.45 13.08
CA TYR A 542 12.93 -17.06 13.38
C TYR A 542 12.37 -16.63 14.74
N THR A 543 12.80 -15.49 15.19
CA THR A 543 12.25 -14.78 16.35
C THR A 543 11.78 -13.40 15.94
N SER A 544 10.87 -12.83 16.70
CA SER A 544 10.44 -11.44 16.49
C SER A 544 10.68 -10.59 17.74
N SER A 545 10.95 -9.30 17.54
CA SER A 545 11.15 -8.35 18.63
C SER A 545 10.75 -6.94 18.26
N VAL A 546 10.33 -6.16 19.24
CA VAL A 546 10.16 -4.71 19.11
C VAL A 546 11.52 -4.05 19.27
N LYS A 547 11.97 -3.27 18.26
CA LYS A 547 13.25 -2.54 18.34
C LYS A 547 13.06 -1.04 18.56
N ASN A 548 11.89 -0.50 18.26
CA ASN A 548 11.55 0.89 18.55
C ASN A 548 10.09 1.03 18.96
N THR A 549 9.83 2.01 19.81
CA THR A 549 8.48 2.37 20.25
C THR A 549 8.37 3.89 20.31
N LEU A 550 7.32 4.43 19.69
CA LEU A 550 6.95 5.84 19.73
C LEU A 550 5.55 5.99 20.32
N THR A 551 5.32 7.08 21.03
CA THR A 551 3.96 7.51 21.44
C THR A 551 3.75 8.95 21.02
N ILE A 552 2.74 9.19 20.21
CA ILE A 552 2.28 10.48 19.72
C ILE A 552 1.06 10.92 20.53
#